data_51ec06366c6176d96cafc70e19c898d6
#
_entry.id   51ec06366c6176d96cafc70e19c898d6
#
_cell.length_a   1.000
_cell.length_b   1.000
_cell.length_c   1.000
_cell.angle_alpha   90.00
_cell.angle_beta   90.00
_cell.angle_gamma   90.00
#
_symmetry.space_group_name_H-M   'P 1'
#
loop_
_entity.id
_entity.type
_entity.pdbx_description
1 polymer ?
#
loop_
_entity_poly.entity_id
_entity_poly.type
_entity_poly.pdbx_seq_one_letter_code
_entity_poly.pdbx_strand_id
1 'polypeptide(L)'
;MYDAKSILHDVKLMLESRLSQVTYDTFFADLKALCVEDGVLIIETDQNVAREVINNRYYNDVIFCLQALGFQELSFKVVEKDSINFDDPNRAKDKEINELAKKSGLNPRYTFQNFVSGATNRLAYASAVAVADYPGNTYNPLYIWGPPGLGKTHLMQSIGHQILENDPTKKVLYISSETFMNELINAISTKSTNSFKEKYRKIDVLLIDDIQFLSGGEATQVEFFHTFNTLYEANKQIVISGDRPPEEIEQLEDRIRSRFKWGMIADIKPPDYETRVAILQKKAENNSISVDISVLAYIAKNISSNIRELEGALTRVNAYRNLYPDREIDIEMTQEALKDYFVDEEQETVTIPRIINVVCERYNLTQADMISKKKPREIAYPRQIAMYLCRKMTEEPLEEIGKYFGGRDHTTVIHGVSKIEDDLDLDKTGEFHRTVEDLIRRVKGE
;
A
#
# COMPACT_ATOMS: atom_id res chain seq x y z
N MET A 1 8.22 16.48 34.64
CA MET A 1 9.19 15.50 34.07
C MET A 1 9.07 14.25 34.90
N TYR A 2 8.59 13.15 34.35
CA TYR A 2 8.39 11.90 35.10
C TYR A 2 9.75 11.26 35.39
N ASP A 3 10.01 10.90 36.63
CA ASP A 3 11.24 10.15 36.98
C ASP A 3 11.11 8.70 36.53
N ALA A 4 11.91 8.30 35.54
CA ALA A 4 11.91 6.96 34.98
C ALA A 4 12.12 5.87 36.05
N LYS A 5 12.94 6.14 37.06
CA LYS A 5 13.21 5.21 38.15
C LYS A 5 11.98 4.96 39.02
N SER A 6 11.23 6.04 39.32
CA SER A 6 10.00 5.95 40.11
C SER A 6 8.94 5.15 39.32
N ILE A 7 8.75 5.44 38.03
CA ILE A 7 7.81 4.71 37.18
C ILE A 7 8.14 3.22 37.15
N LEU A 8 9.39 2.86 36.88
CA LEU A 8 9.79 1.45 36.83
C LEU A 8 9.62 0.77 38.19
N HIS A 9 9.89 1.47 39.29
CA HIS A 9 9.69 0.92 40.64
C HIS A 9 8.21 0.54 40.86
N ASP A 10 7.28 1.43 40.54
CA ASP A 10 5.86 1.19 40.70
C ASP A 10 5.35 0.08 39.77
N VAL A 11 5.85 0.04 38.52
CA VAL A 11 5.55 -1.06 37.58
C VAL A 11 6.07 -2.41 38.12
N LYS A 12 7.28 -2.46 38.70
CA LYS A 12 7.84 -3.66 39.30
C LYS A 12 6.97 -4.18 40.46
N LEU A 13 6.52 -3.31 41.34
CA LEU A 13 5.64 -3.69 42.45
C LEU A 13 4.31 -4.31 41.95
N MET A 14 3.75 -3.76 40.89
CA MET A 14 2.54 -4.32 40.30
C MET A 14 2.81 -5.67 39.62
N LEU A 15 3.91 -5.81 38.88
CA LEU A 15 4.29 -7.05 38.20
C LEU A 15 4.60 -8.16 39.20
N GLU A 16 5.26 -7.87 40.33
CA GLU A 16 5.54 -8.82 41.40
C GLU A 16 4.24 -9.42 41.98
N SER A 17 3.19 -8.62 42.10
CA SER A 17 1.88 -9.11 42.57
C SER A 17 1.10 -9.93 41.55
N ARG A 18 1.43 -9.85 40.25
CA ARG A 18 0.71 -10.47 39.13
C ARG A 18 1.39 -11.70 38.54
N LEU A 19 2.69 -11.75 38.60
CA LEU A 19 3.52 -12.82 38.03
C LEU A 19 3.92 -13.83 39.09
N SER A 20 4.31 -15.04 38.66
CA SER A 20 4.92 -15.97 39.58
C SER A 20 6.28 -15.44 40.07
N GLN A 21 6.65 -15.73 41.33
CA GLN A 21 7.91 -15.29 41.90
C GLN A 21 9.12 -15.67 41.02
N VAL A 22 9.09 -16.88 40.45
CA VAL A 22 10.15 -17.35 39.57
C VAL A 22 10.26 -16.50 38.30
N THR A 23 9.13 -16.13 37.70
CA THR A 23 9.08 -15.28 36.49
C THR A 23 9.59 -13.87 36.79
N TYR A 24 9.15 -13.30 37.91
CA TYR A 24 9.56 -11.97 38.34
C TYR A 24 11.06 -11.91 38.61
N ASP A 25 11.57 -12.82 39.41
CA ASP A 25 13.00 -12.88 39.74
C ASP A 25 13.88 -13.12 38.53
N THR A 26 13.43 -13.91 37.56
CA THR A 26 14.20 -14.24 36.37
C THR A 26 14.28 -13.07 35.38
N PHE A 27 13.19 -12.33 35.17
CA PHE A 27 13.12 -11.38 34.06
C PHE A 27 12.98 -9.91 34.49
N PHE A 28 12.44 -9.62 35.68
CA PHE A 28 12.06 -8.26 36.05
C PHE A 28 12.90 -7.68 37.22
N ALA A 29 13.46 -8.53 38.09
CA ALA A 29 14.14 -8.08 39.31
C ALA A 29 15.30 -7.12 39.00
N ASP A 30 16.13 -7.45 38.00
CA ASP A 30 17.38 -6.72 37.69
C ASP A 30 17.21 -5.58 36.68
N LEU A 31 15.98 -5.28 36.24
CA LEU A 31 15.72 -4.19 35.31
C LEU A 31 16.06 -2.82 35.92
N LYS A 32 16.67 -1.96 35.12
CA LYS A 32 17.02 -0.58 35.49
C LYS A 32 16.37 0.40 34.53
N ALA A 33 15.72 1.45 35.03
CA ALA A 33 15.25 2.52 34.19
C ALA A 33 16.39 3.46 33.84
N LEU A 34 16.52 3.76 32.53
CA LEU A 34 17.49 4.73 32.03
C LEU A 34 16.85 6.12 31.93
N CYS A 35 15.80 6.27 31.15
CA CYS A 35 15.09 7.53 30.95
C CYS A 35 13.67 7.30 30.42
N VAL A 36 12.88 8.40 30.36
CA VAL A 36 11.66 8.49 29.54
C VAL A 36 11.95 9.43 28.40
N GLU A 37 11.79 8.95 27.18
CA GLU A 37 12.10 9.67 25.96
C GLU A 37 10.99 9.46 24.92
N ASP A 38 10.44 10.57 24.39
CA ASP A 38 9.37 10.57 23.38
C ASP A 38 8.14 9.69 23.74
N GLY A 39 7.79 9.64 25.03
CA GLY A 39 6.69 8.79 25.52
C GLY A 39 7.07 7.30 25.64
N VAL A 40 8.37 6.98 25.62
CA VAL A 40 8.87 5.62 25.80
C VAL A 40 9.72 5.53 27.06
N LEU A 41 9.36 4.66 28.00
CA LEU A 41 10.20 4.30 29.15
C LEU A 41 11.28 3.33 28.68
N ILE A 42 12.54 3.76 28.71
CA ILE A 42 13.69 2.94 28.34
C ILE A 42 14.23 2.23 29.57
N ILE A 43 14.25 0.91 29.49
CA ILE A 43 14.63 0.00 30.57
C ILE A 43 15.84 -0.83 30.12
N GLU A 44 16.86 -0.87 30.92
CA GLU A 44 18.09 -1.63 30.68
C GLU A 44 18.05 -3.01 31.37
N THR A 45 18.57 -4.03 30.68
CA THR A 45 18.83 -5.35 31.24
C THR A 45 20.22 -5.85 30.85
N ASP A 46 20.84 -6.61 31.73
CA ASP A 46 22.11 -7.28 31.46
C ASP A 46 21.93 -8.63 30.72
N GLN A 47 20.65 -9.06 30.48
CA GLN A 47 20.32 -10.38 29.93
C GLN A 47 19.56 -10.24 28.61
N ASN A 48 20.17 -10.71 27.52
CA ASN A 48 19.54 -10.66 26.16
C ASN A 48 18.23 -11.46 26.12
N VAL A 49 18.16 -12.61 26.79
CA VAL A 49 16.95 -13.43 26.90
C VAL A 49 15.82 -12.67 27.59
N ALA A 50 16.11 -11.96 28.69
CA ALA A 50 15.13 -11.15 29.40
C ALA A 50 14.55 -10.04 28.50
N ARG A 51 15.41 -9.37 27.71
CA ARG A 51 14.98 -8.36 26.72
C ARG A 51 13.94 -8.91 25.74
N GLU A 52 14.23 -10.04 25.11
CA GLU A 52 13.33 -10.65 24.13
C GLU A 52 12.02 -11.12 24.76
N VAL A 53 12.11 -11.78 25.90
CA VAL A 53 10.95 -12.32 26.62
C VAL A 53 10.04 -11.19 27.10
N ILE A 54 10.57 -10.09 27.64
CA ILE A 54 9.77 -8.97 28.13
C ILE A 54 9.13 -8.22 26.95
N ASN A 55 9.89 -7.89 25.90
CA ASN A 55 9.40 -7.15 24.76
C ASN A 55 8.35 -7.93 23.94
N ASN A 56 8.38 -9.27 23.96
CA ASN A 56 7.45 -10.09 23.18
C ASN A 56 6.35 -10.71 24.04
N ARG A 57 6.70 -11.38 25.14
CA ARG A 57 5.72 -12.16 25.91
C ARG A 57 5.01 -11.34 26.99
N TYR A 58 5.73 -10.47 27.67
CA TYR A 58 5.20 -9.67 28.79
C TYR A 58 4.93 -8.21 28.43
N TYR A 59 4.94 -7.88 27.16
CA TYR A 59 4.68 -6.52 26.67
C TYR A 59 3.34 -5.97 27.19
N ASN A 60 2.29 -6.74 27.03
CA ASN A 60 0.95 -6.34 27.45
C ASN A 60 0.80 -6.23 28.97
N ASP A 61 1.51 -7.04 29.75
CA ASP A 61 1.49 -6.96 31.21
C ASP A 61 2.15 -5.67 31.71
N VAL A 62 3.27 -5.29 31.11
CA VAL A 62 3.95 -4.03 31.45
C VAL A 62 3.11 -2.82 31.00
N ILE A 63 2.52 -2.83 29.81
CA ILE A 63 1.62 -1.76 29.34
C ILE A 63 0.40 -1.64 30.25
N PHE A 64 -0.20 -2.76 30.65
CA PHE A 64 -1.31 -2.74 31.60
C PHE A 64 -0.91 -2.07 32.93
N CYS A 65 0.26 -2.38 33.47
CA CYS A 65 0.76 -1.75 34.70
C CYS A 65 0.98 -0.23 34.51
N LEU A 66 1.57 0.19 33.42
CA LEU A 66 1.74 1.62 33.07
C LEU A 66 0.40 2.35 33.00
N GLN A 67 -0.58 1.78 32.33
CA GLN A 67 -1.92 2.35 32.21
C GLN A 67 -2.65 2.43 33.55
N ALA A 68 -2.56 1.37 34.37
CA ALA A 68 -3.15 1.34 35.70
C ALA A 68 -2.53 2.39 36.67
N LEU A 69 -1.27 2.73 36.46
CA LEU A 69 -0.55 3.79 37.17
C LEU A 69 -0.86 5.21 36.65
N GLY A 70 -1.72 5.32 35.63
CA GLY A 70 -2.13 6.61 35.05
C GLY A 70 -1.26 7.09 33.86
N PHE A 71 -0.32 6.28 33.39
CA PHE A 71 0.55 6.60 32.24
C PHE A 71 -0.02 6.04 30.92
N GLN A 72 -1.19 6.53 30.50
CA GLN A 72 -1.93 5.99 29.35
C GLN A 72 -1.22 6.16 28.00
N GLU A 73 -0.37 7.19 27.87
CA GLU A 73 0.36 7.49 26.63
C GLU A 73 1.81 6.99 26.64
N LEU A 74 2.23 6.35 27.75
CA LEU A 74 3.59 5.86 27.90
C LEU A 74 3.70 4.42 27.36
N SER A 75 4.63 4.21 26.45
CA SER A 75 5.10 2.89 26.03
C SER A 75 6.42 2.55 26.74
N PHE A 76 6.96 1.34 26.51
CA PHE A 76 8.27 0.98 27.04
C PHE A 76 9.09 0.20 26.03
N LYS A 77 10.40 0.17 26.24
CA LYS A 77 11.36 -0.62 25.49
C LYS A 77 12.45 -1.12 26.40
N VAL A 78 12.66 -2.45 26.41
CA VAL A 78 13.81 -3.05 27.11
C VAL A 78 14.97 -3.16 26.14
N VAL A 79 16.13 -2.68 26.57
CA VAL A 79 17.37 -2.64 25.80
C VAL A 79 18.48 -3.37 26.56
N GLU A 80 19.47 -3.85 25.83
CA GLU A 80 20.64 -4.48 26.43
C GLU A 80 21.59 -3.44 27.01
N LYS A 81 22.29 -3.78 28.09
CA LYS A 81 23.26 -2.91 28.69
C LYS A 81 24.29 -2.44 27.68
N ASP A 82 24.65 -1.16 27.76
CA ASP A 82 25.58 -0.49 26.84
C ASP A 82 25.13 -0.45 25.38
N SER A 83 23.91 -0.93 25.05
CA SER A 83 23.37 -0.85 23.70
C SER A 83 22.89 0.56 23.32
N ILE A 84 22.68 1.43 24.31
CA ILE A 84 22.31 2.83 24.12
C ILE A 84 23.41 3.71 24.71
N ASN A 85 24.21 4.29 23.82
CA ASN A 85 25.15 5.33 24.22
C ASN A 85 24.41 6.69 24.20
N PHE A 86 24.11 7.23 25.39
CA PHE A 86 23.40 8.51 25.54
C PHE A 86 24.25 9.72 25.11
N ASP A 87 25.58 9.55 25.06
CA ASP A 87 26.52 10.59 24.64
C ASP A 87 26.92 10.46 23.16
N ASP A 88 26.23 9.63 22.37
CA ASP A 88 26.47 9.52 20.93
C ASP A 88 26.00 10.81 20.23
N PRO A 89 26.93 11.57 19.63
CA PRO A 89 26.58 12.80 18.91
C PRO A 89 25.67 12.53 17.70
N ASN A 90 25.64 11.31 17.18
CA ASN A 90 24.73 10.92 16.08
C ASN A 90 23.28 10.86 16.55
N ARG A 91 23.02 10.49 17.81
CA ARG A 91 21.65 10.40 18.35
C ARG A 91 20.91 11.73 18.38
N ALA A 92 21.62 12.82 18.73
CA ALA A 92 21.03 14.16 18.69
C ALA A 92 20.71 14.57 17.23
N LYS A 93 21.59 14.20 16.30
CA LYS A 93 21.39 14.41 14.85
C LYS A 93 20.22 13.59 14.31
N ASP A 94 20.12 12.32 14.70
CA ASP A 94 19.02 11.44 14.28
C ASP A 94 17.67 11.94 14.78
N LYS A 95 17.61 12.49 16.02
CA LYS A 95 16.39 13.14 16.54
C LYS A 95 16.02 14.35 15.73
N GLU A 96 16.96 15.22 15.45
CA GLU A 96 16.74 16.42 14.64
C GLU A 96 16.22 16.06 13.25
N ILE A 97 16.84 15.06 12.59
CA ILE A 97 16.41 14.55 11.28
C ILE A 97 14.99 13.99 11.35
N ASN A 98 14.65 13.21 12.36
CA ASN A 98 13.32 12.64 12.53
C ASN A 98 12.25 13.73 12.75
N GLU A 99 12.55 14.79 13.52
CA GLU A 99 11.66 15.93 13.66
C GLU A 99 11.47 16.71 12.36
N LEU A 100 12.55 16.91 11.59
CA LEU A 100 12.50 17.53 10.27
C LEU A 100 11.67 16.69 9.30
N ALA A 101 11.87 15.38 9.27
CA ALA A 101 11.09 14.45 8.46
C ALA A 101 9.59 14.52 8.79
N LYS A 102 9.24 14.54 10.08
CA LYS A 102 7.86 14.70 10.54
C LYS A 102 7.25 16.05 10.11
N LYS A 103 7.99 17.16 10.24
CA LYS A 103 7.57 18.49 9.78
C LYS A 103 7.41 18.55 8.27
N SER A 104 8.18 17.75 7.52
CA SER A 104 8.11 17.61 6.06
C SER A 104 6.96 16.69 5.60
N GLY A 105 6.19 16.09 6.51
CA GLY A 105 5.10 15.16 6.21
C GLY A 105 5.55 13.75 5.87
N LEU A 106 6.80 13.37 6.15
CA LEU A 106 7.36 12.06 5.82
C LEU A 106 7.01 11.01 6.87
N ASN A 107 6.67 9.81 6.41
CA ASN A 107 6.47 8.64 7.27
C ASN A 107 7.83 8.02 7.64
N PRO A 108 8.16 7.85 8.92
CA PRO A 108 9.47 7.35 9.35
C PRO A 108 9.78 5.91 8.88
N ARG A 109 8.75 5.16 8.45
CA ARG A 109 8.92 3.79 7.92
C ARG A 109 9.29 3.76 6.43
N TYR A 110 9.14 4.86 5.71
CA TYR A 110 9.33 4.93 4.26
C TYR A 110 10.74 5.39 3.92
N THR A 111 11.70 4.51 4.15
CA THR A 111 13.13 4.72 3.87
C THR A 111 13.63 3.75 2.79
N PHE A 112 14.75 4.04 2.14
CA PHE A 112 15.40 3.12 1.20
C PHE A 112 15.80 1.79 1.85
N GLN A 113 16.14 1.79 3.13
CA GLN A 113 16.49 0.57 3.87
C GLN A 113 15.29 -0.38 4.03
N ASN A 114 14.08 0.16 4.08
CA ASN A 114 12.84 -0.61 4.18
C ASN A 114 12.21 -0.93 2.83
N PHE A 115 12.71 -0.35 1.75
CA PHE A 115 12.23 -0.59 0.40
C PHE A 115 12.96 -1.80 -0.21
N VAL A 116 12.20 -2.75 -0.76
CA VAL A 116 12.76 -3.92 -1.43
C VAL A 116 12.85 -3.65 -2.92
N SER A 117 14.08 -3.60 -3.43
CA SER A 117 14.37 -3.47 -4.87
C SER A 117 14.35 -4.83 -5.55
N GLY A 118 13.63 -4.95 -6.67
CA GLY A 118 13.55 -6.13 -7.51
C GLY A 118 13.63 -5.78 -9.00
N ALA A 119 13.48 -6.77 -9.87
CA ALA A 119 13.57 -6.55 -11.32
C ALA A 119 12.53 -5.55 -11.85
N THR A 120 11.32 -5.56 -11.25
CA THR A 120 10.15 -4.78 -11.71
C THR A 120 10.12 -3.32 -11.25
N ASN A 121 10.99 -2.92 -10.31
CA ASN A 121 11.08 -1.55 -9.79
C ASN A 121 12.52 -1.00 -9.81
N ARG A 122 13.47 -1.71 -10.40
CA ARG A 122 14.90 -1.40 -10.35
C ARG A 122 15.23 -0.03 -10.92
N LEU A 123 14.59 0.33 -12.05
CA LEU A 123 14.81 1.63 -12.68
C LEU A 123 14.33 2.77 -11.79
N ALA A 124 13.11 2.63 -11.22
CA ALA A 124 12.54 3.62 -10.33
C ALA A 124 13.39 3.77 -9.05
N TYR A 125 13.85 2.65 -8.46
CA TYR A 125 14.73 2.66 -7.30
C TYR A 125 16.07 3.35 -7.58
N ALA A 126 16.76 2.99 -8.66
CA ALA A 126 18.04 3.58 -9.03
C ALA A 126 17.91 5.08 -9.32
N SER A 127 16.83 5.50 -10.00
CA SER A 127 16.55 6.92 -10.26
C SER A 127 16.25 7.68 -8.97
N ALA A 128 15.53 7.08 -8.02
CA ALA A 128 15.23 7.68 -6.73
C ALA A 128 16.50 7.90 -5.89
N VAL A 129 17.40 6.91 -5.84
CA VAL A 129 18.69 7.03 -5.16
C VAL A 129 19.53 8.16 -5.79
N ALA A 130 19.65 8.19 -7.12
CA ALA A 130 20.40 9.23 -7.82
C ALA A 130 19.85 10.65 -7.55
N VAL A 131 18.53 10.81 -7.46
CA VAL A 131 17.88 12.07 -7.09
C VAL A 131 18.15 12.44 -5.64
N ALA A 132 18.16 11.47 -4.73
CA ALA A 132 18.44 11.71 -3.33
C ALA A 132 19.89 12.14 -3.07
N ASP A 133 20.83 11.61 -3.85
CA ASP A 133 22.25 11.97 -3.76
C ASP A 133 22.55 13.35 -4.36
N TYR A 134 21.89 13.70 -5.48
CA TYR A 134 22.15 14.95 -6.21
C TYR A 134 20.84 15.66 -6.59
N PRO A 135 20.08 16.18 -5.60
CA PRO A 135 18.79 16.82 -5.85
C PRO A 135 18.90 18.07 -6.71
N GLY A 136 18.01 18.18 -7.69
CA GLY A 136 17.95 19.29 -8.65
C GLY A 136 18.88 19.15 -9.86
N ASN A 137 19.84 18.20 -9.83
CA ASN A 137 20.87 18.08 -10.87
C ASN A 137 20.73 16.85 -11.77
N THR A 138 20.24 15.70 -11.23
CA THR A 138 20.29 14.44 -11.98
C THR A 138 19.01 14.23 -12.81
N TYR A 139 17.90 14.04 -12.18
CA TYR A 139 16.60 13.80 -12.83
C TYR A 139 15.57 14.77 -12.25
N ASN A 140 15.26 15.84 -12.97
CA ASN A 140 14.31 16.85 -12.52
C ASN A 140 13.33 17.22 -13.65
N PRO A 141 12.01 16.95 -13.50
CA PRO A 141 11.40 16.18 -12.44
C PRO A 141 11.72 14.67 -12.52
N LEU A 142 11.55 13.95 -11.39
CA LEU A 142 11.42 12.50 -11.40
C LEU A 142 9.93 12.16 -11.32
N TYR A 143 9.42 11.46 -12.32
CA TYR A 143 8.03 10.98 -12.36
C TYR A 143 7.98 9.48 -12.16
N ILE A 144 7.35 9.02 -11.05
CA ILE A 144 7.23 7.62 -10.70
C ILE A 144 5.77 7.21 -10.90
N TRP A 145 5.52 6.20 -11.73
CA TRP A 145 4.16 5.76 -11.98
C TRP A 145 3.98 4.25 -11.89
N GLY A 146 2.74 3.81 -11.76
CA GLY A 146 2.36 2.41 -11.72
C GLY A 146 1.06 2.20 -10.96
N PRO A 147 0.45 1.02 -11.03
CA PRO A 147 -0.77 0.67 -10.32
C PRO A 147 -0.76 1.04 -8.83
N PRO A 148 -1.91 1.20 -8.18
CA PRO A 148 -1.98 1.48 -6.75
C PRO A 148 -1.37 0.33 -5.93
N GLY A 149 -0.82 0.66 -4.75
CA GLY A 149 -0.31 -0.34 -3.81
C GLY A 149 1.07 -0.93 -4.13
N LEU A 150 1.84 -0.40 -5.10
CA LEU A 150 3.15 -0.91 -5.50
C LEU A 150 4.35 -0.21 -4.85
N GLY A 151 4.12 0.71 -3.89
CA GLY A 151 5.19 1.36 -3.15
C GLY A 151 5.70 2.69 -3.73
N LYS A 152 4.99 3.35 -4.66
CA LYS A 152 5.34 4.68 -5.20
C LYS A 152 5.57 5.71 -4.10
N THR A 153 4.61 5.86 -3.21
CA THR A 153 4.69 6.76 -2.04
C THR A 153 5.87 6.44 -1.14
N HIS A 154 6.14 5.16 -0.89
CA HIS A 154 7.29 4.72 -0.11
C HIS A 154 8.59 5.17 -0.77
N LEU A 155 8.77 4.87 -2.05
CA LEU A 155 9.98 5.23 -2.78
C LEU A 155 10.19 6.75 -2.85
N MET A 156 9.13 7.51 -3.11
CA MET A 156 9.16 8.98 -3.11
C MET A 156 9.57 9.54 -1.74
N GLN A 157 8.99 9.05 -0.67
CA GLN A 157 9.33 9.53 0.68
C GLN A 157 10.73 9.11 1.12
N SER A 158 11.24 7.96 0.62
CA SER A 158 12.63 7.56 0.84
C SER A 158 13.63 8.58 0.29
N ILE A 159 13.32 9.22 -0.85
CA ILE A 159 14.12 10.33 -1.38
C ILE A 159 14.18 11.48 -0.36
N GLY A 160 13.03 11.86 0.20
CA GLY A 160 12.95 12.94 1.17
C GLY A 160 13.75 12.65 2.44
N HIS A 161 13.66 11.43 2.98
CA HIS A 161 14.46 11.01 4.13
C HIS A 161 15.95 11.08 3.85
N GLN A 162 16.41 10.50 2.75
CA GLN A 162 17.83 10.49 2.40
C GLN A 162 18.39 11.89 2.17
N ILE A 163 17.60 12.81 1.56
CA ILE A 163 18.03 14.20 1.39
C ILE A 163 18.21 14.89 2.75
N LEU A 164 17.29 14.68 3.71
CA LEU A 164 17.41 15.26 5.06
C LEU A 164 18.56 14.65 5.86
N GLU A 165 18.86 13.37 5.67
CA GLU A 165 20.04 12.72 6.25
C GLU A 165 21.35 13.31 5.70
N ASN A 166 21.41 13.54 4.38
CA ASN A 166 22.58 14.12 3.73
C ASN A 166 22.75 15.62 4.06
N ASP A 167 21.66 16.38 4.09
CA ASP A 167 21.65 17.82 4.37
C ASP A 167 20.38 18.24 5.13
N PRO A 168 20.42 18.31 6.48
CA PRO A 168 19.29 18.71 7.30
C PRO A 168 18.81 20.15 7.07
N THR A 169 19.57 20.98 6.38
CA THR A 169 19.18 22.39 6.08
C THR A 169 18.19 22.48 4.92
N LYS A 170 18.01 21.41 4.14
CA LYS A 170 17.09 21.36 3.00
C LYS A 170 15.64 21.40 3.48
N LYS A 171 14.84 22.17 2.78
CA LYS A 171 13.39 22.25 3.01
C LYS A 171 12.69 21.24 2.11
N VAL A 172 12.40 20.08 2.65
CA VAL A 172 11.63 19.02 1.98
C VAL A 172 10.16 19.18 2.32
N LEU A 173 9.29 19.06 1.33
CA LEU A 173 7.83 19.04 1.52
C LEU A 173 7.25 17.86 0.76
N TYR A 174 6.60 16.95 1.49
CA TYR A 174 5.75 15.90 0.94
C TYR A 174 4.28 16.31 1.09
N ILE A 175 3.51 16.15 0.01
CA ILE A 175 2.09 16.49 -0.01
C ILE A 175 1.36 15.66 -1.08
N SER A 176 0.09 15.31 -0.87
CA SER A 176 -0.76 14.80 -1.94
C SER A 176 -1.28 15.96 -2.82
N SER A 177 -1.54 15.67 -4.09
CA SER A 177 -2.13 16.67 -5.00
C SER A 177 -3.51 17.14 -4.54
N GLU A 178 -4.28 16.28 -3.87
CA GLU A 178 -5.55 16.64 -3.25
C GLU A 178 -5.35 17.68 -2.12
N THR A 179 -4.38 17.48 -1.25
CA THR A 179 -4.06 18.44 -0.18
C THR A 179 -3.58 19.78 -0.77
N PHE A 180 -2.75 19.75 -1.82
CA PHE A 180 -2.33 20.96 -2.54
C PHE A 180 -3.54 21.73 -3.08
N MET A 181 -4.50 21.05 -3.70
CA MET A 181 -5.73 21.64 -4.21
C MET A 181 -6.57 22.24 -3.08
N ASN A 182 -6.80 21.50 -2.00
CA ASN A 182 -7.60 21.96 -0.87
C ASN A 182 -6.99 23.20 -0.18
N GLU A 183 -5.66 23.22 -0.02
CA GLU A 183 -4.95 24.39 0.52
C GLU A 183 -5.04 25.59 -0.41
N LEU A 184 -4.99 25.41 -1.74
CA LEU A 184 -5.16 26.49 -2.69
C LEU A 184 -6.58 27.08 -2.62
N ILE A 185 -7.61 26.24 -2.62
CA ILE A 185 -9.01 26.67 -2.51
C ILE A 185 -9.21 27.47 -1.22
N ASN A 186 -8.68 26.99 -0.10
CA ASN A 186 -8.72 27.72 1.17
C ASN A 186 -7.97 29.05 1.10
N ALA A 187 -6.78 29.09 0.49
CA ALA A 187 -6.01 30.31 0.34
C ALA A 187 -6.72 31.36 -0.53
N ILE A 188 -7.46 30.93 -1.56
CA ILE A 188 -8.30 31.83 -2.38
C ILE A 188 -9.45 32.38 -1.55
N SER A 189 -10.18 31.52 -0.84
CA SER A 189 -11.34 31.92 -0.04
C SER A 189 -10.99 32.87 1.10
N THR A 190 -9.83 32.68 1.72
CA THR A 190 -9.32 33.51 2.83
C THR A 190 -8.43 34.67 2.36
N LYS A 191 -8.26 34.88 1.05
CA LYS A 191 -7.38 35.91 0.46
C LYS A 191 -5.93 35.82 0.94
N SER A 192 -5.43 34.62 1.23
CA SER A 192 -4.07 34.33 1.74
C SER A 192 -3.17 33.66 0.70
N THR A 193 -3.41 33.91 -0.59
CA THR A 193 -2.66 33.30 -1.70
C THR A 193 -1.15 33.58 -1.66
N ASN A 194 -0.72 34.69 -1.06
CA ASN A 194 0.71 34.98 -0.87
C ASN A 194 1.38 33.99 0.09
N SER A 195 0.75 33.65 1.20
CA SER A 195 1.27 32.65 2.14
C SER A 195 1.35 31.28 1.51
N PHE A 196 0.35 30.91 0.68
CA PHE A 196 0.38 29.68 -0.12
C PHE A 196 1.59 29.66 -1.06
N LYS A 197 1.80 30.73 -1.85
CA LYS A 197 2.95 30.83 -2.75
C LYS A 197 4.29 30.76 -2.01
N GLU A 198 4.40 31.39 -0.84
CA GLU A 198 5.60 31.32 -0.02
C GLU A 198 5.88 29.91 0.48
N LYS A 199 4.85 29.18 0.94
CA LYS A 199 4.98 27.81 1.38
C LYS A 199 5.54 26.90 0.28
N TYR A 200 4.98 26.94 -0.94
CA TYR A 200 5.30 26.01 -2.00
C TYR A 200 6.48 26.42 -2.90
N ARG A 201 6.83 27.71 -2.95
CA ARG A 201 7.89 28.21 -3.85
C ARG A 201 9.24 28.43 -3.16
N LYS A 202 9.28 28.35 -1.80
CA LYS A 202 10.52 28.52 -1.02
C LYS A 202 11.10 27.23 -0.46
N ILE A 203 10.67 26.08 -0.98
CA ILE A 203 11.20 24.77 -0.63
C ILE A 203 12.35 24.35 -1.55
N ASP A 204 13.16 23.40 -1.11
CA ASP A 204 14.26 22.84 -1.90
C ASP A 204 13.86 21.56 -2.62
N VAL A 205 12.90 20.80 -2.06
CA VAL A 205 12.42 19.54 -2.61
C VAL A 205 10.91 19.46 -2.48
N LEU A 206 10.20 19.31 -3.58
CA LEU A 206 8.77 19.05 -3.64
C LEU A 206 8.54 17.58 -3.99
N LEU A 207 7.88 16.86 -3.09
CA LEU A 207 7.38 15.51 -3.30
C LEU A 207 5.86 15.58 -3.38
N ILE A 208 5.29 15.44 -4.59
CA ILE A 208 3.84 15.51 -4.79
C ILE A 208 3.30 14.15 -5.23
N ASP A 209 2.38 13.62 -4.42
CA ASP A 209 1.83 12.28 -4.58
C ASP A 209 0.47 12.32 -5.28
N ASP A 210 0.17 11.26 -6.02
CA ASP A 210 -1.11 11.03 -6.69
C ASP A 210 -1.55 12.18 -7.59
N ILE A 211 -0.71 12.55 -8.54
CA ILE A 211 -0.88 13.72 -9.42
C ILE A 211 -2.16 13.68 -10.27
N GLN A 212 -2.76 12.51 -10.48
CA GLN A 212 -4.01 12.35 -11.22
C GLN A 212 -5.18 13.16 -10.61
N PHE A 213 -5.17 13.42 -9.31
CA PHE A 213 -6.21 14.26 -8.67
C PHE A 213 -6.08 15.75 -8.97
N LEU A 214 -4.96 16.19 -9.55
CA LEU A 214 -4.81 17.59 -9.99
C LEU A 214 -5.74 17.95 -11.16
N SER A 215 -6.22 16.96 -11.92
CA SER A 215 -7.05 17.15 -13.11
C SER A 215 -8.43 17.77 -12.84
N GLY A 216 -8.87 17.83 -11.58
CA GLY A 216 -10.22 18.29 -11.20
C GLY A 216 -10.47 19.81 -11.26
N GLY A 217 -9.49 20.68 -11.60
CA GLY A 217 -9.70 22.13 -11.59
C GLY A 217 -8.68 22.94 -12.38
N GLU A 218 -9.13 23.75 -13.33
CA GLU A 218 -8.28 24.60 -14.17
C GLU A 218 -7.42 25.57 -13.32
N ALA A 219 -8.01 26.25 -12.33
CA ALA A 219 -7.28 27.18 -11.46
C ALA A 219 -6.16 26.48 -10.68
N THR A 220 -6.37 25.22 -10.27
CA THR A 220 -5.37 24.43 -9.54
C THR A 220 -4.23 24.04 -10.46
N GLN A 221 -4.52 23.63 -11.68
CA GLN A 221 -3.50 23.30 -12.68
C GLN A 221 -2.65 24.53 -13.04
N VAL A 222 -3.26 25.70 -13.16
CA VAL A 222 -2.54 26.98 -13.42
C VAL A 222 -1.57 27.29 -12.27
N GLU A 223 -2.01 27.25 -11.02
CA GLU A 223 -1.14 27.56 -9.87
C GLU A 223 -0.04 26.50 -9.69
N PHE A 224 -0.37 25.22 -9.92
CA PHE A 224 0.61 24.15 -9.91
C PHE A 224 1.69 24.37 -10.99
N PHE A 225 1.28 24.72 -12.21
CA PHE A 225 2.21 25.04 -13.30
C PHE A 225 3.17 26.18 -12.94
N HIS A 226 2.68 27.25 -12.30
CA HIS A 226 3.53 28.34 -11.84
C HIS A 226 4.47 27.90 -10.70
N THR A 227 3.98 27.07 -9.78
CA THR A 227 4.81 26.54 -8.70
C THR A 227 5.91 25.63 -9.25
N PHE A 228 5.55 24.73 -10.17
CA PHE A 228 6.51 23.86 -10.87
C PHE A 228 7.61 24.65 -11.56
N ASN A 229 7.24 25.64 -12.39
CA ASN A 229 8.23 26.45 -13.12
C ASN A 229 9.15 27.22 -12.17
N THR A 230 8.60 27.82 -11.11
CA THR A 230 9.40 28.54 -10.11
C THR A 230 10.45 27.64 -9.46
N LEU A 231 10.08 26.41 -9.09
CA LEU A 231 10.99 25.45 -8.49
C LEU A 231 12.01 24.92 -9.51
N TYR A 232 11.55 24.59 -10.69
CA TYR A 232 12.40 24.06 -11.76
C TYR A 232 13.48 25.05 -12.20
N GLU A 233 13.10 26.32 -12.44
CA GLU A 233 14.02 27.38 -12.81
C GLU A 233 15.04 27.71 -11.70
N ALA A 234 14.67 27.48 -10.44
CA ALA A 234 15.56 27.62 -9.30
C ALA A 234 16.40 26.35 -9.01
N ASN A 235 16.41 25.37 -9.92
CA ASN A 235 17.06 24.06 -9.73
C ASN A 235 16.66 23.32 -8.44
N LYS A 236 15.40 23.49 -8.00
CA LYS A 236 14.83 22.75 -6.87
C LYS A 236 14.30 21.41 -7.37
N GLN A 237 14.47 20.36 -6.55
CA GLN A 237 14.04 19.03 -6.94
C GLN A 237 12.51 18.90 -6.90
N ILE A 238 11.96 18.29 -7.95
CA ILE A 238 10.55 17.93 -8.03
C ILE A 238 10.46 16.42 -8.24
N VAL A 239 9.68 15.74 -7.40
CA VAL A 239 9.34 14.31 -7.53
C VAL A 239 7.83 14.18 -7.57
N ILE A 240 7.33 13.42 -8.51
CA ILE A 240 5.91 13.29 -8.79
C ILE A 240 5.55 11.82 -8.81
N SER A 241 4.42 11.43 -8.20
CA SER A 241 3.87 10.11 -8.42
C SER A 241 2.53 10.16 -9.16
N GLY A 242 2.21 9.09 -9.88
CA GLY A 242 0.93 8.92 -10.56
C GLY A 242 0.55 7.43 -10.66
N ASP A 243 -0.73 7.16 -10.98
CA ASP A 243 -1.23 5.82 -11.22
C ASP A 243 -0.97 5.32 -12.65
N ARG A 244 -0.67 6.25 -13.57
CA ARG A 244 -0.44 6.02 -15.00
C ARG A 244 0.60 6.99 -15.57
N PRO A 245 1.12 6.75 -16.78
CA PRO A 245 2.05 7.67 -17.42
C PRO A 245 1.39 9.03 -17.70
N PRO A 246 2.18 10.13 -17.81
CA PRO A 246 1.64 11.48 -18.00
C PRO A 246 0.70 11.63 -19.20
N GLU A 247 0.90 10.82 -20.25
CA GLU A 247 0.10 10.83 -21.48
C GLU A 247 -1.35 10.37 -21.26
N GLU A 248 -1.55 9.48 -20.30
CA GLU A 248 -2.82 8.83 -20.03
C GLU A 248 -3.62 9.53 -18.93
N ILE A 249 -3.08 10.61 -18.32
CA ILE A 249 -3.83 11.38 -17.34
C ILE A 249 -4.88 12.23 -18.08
N GLU A 250 -6.13 11.86 -17.89
CA GLU A 250 -7.25 12.61 -18.46
C GLU A 250 -7.33 14.02 -17.89
N GLN A 251 -7.78 15.00 -18.68
CA GLN A 251 -7.99 16.40 -18.28
C GLN A 251 -6.75 17.12 -17.73
N LEU A 252 -5.57 16.55 -17.87
CA LEU A 252 -4.32 17.25 -17.53
C LEU A 252 -3.90 18.15 -18.70
N GLU A 253 -3.62 19.43 -18.41
CA GLU A 253 -3.19 20.39 -19.43
C GLU A 253 -1.88 19.97 -20.11
N ASP A 254 -1.80 20.14 -21.43
CA ASP A 254 -0.63 19.74 -22.23
C ASP A 254 0.67 20.40 -21.79
N ARG A 255 0.61 21.63 -21.27
CA ARG A 255 1.79 22.32 -20.73
C ARG A 255 2.35 21.64 -19.48
N ILE A 256 1.50 21.08 -18.60
CA ILE A 256 1.93 20.33 -17.40
C ILE A 256 2.47 18.96 -17.84
N ARG A 257 1.73 18.28 -18.72
CA ARG A 257 2.14 16.99 -19.29
C ARG A 257 3.52 17.07 -19.95
N SER A 258 3.77 18.14 -20.71
CA SER A 258 5.08 18.39 -21.33
C SER A 258 6.20 18.56 -20.30
N ARG A 259 5.92 19.23 -19.17
CA ARG A 259 6.89 19.43 -18.07
C ARG A 259 7.30 18.13 -17.40
N PHE A 260 6.35 17.21 -17.21
CA PHE A 260 6.65 15.91 -16.61
C PHE A 260 7.61 15.07 -17.45
N LYS A 261 7.60 15.27 -18.76
CA LYS A 261 8.50 14.59 -19.71
C LYS A 261 9.93 15.15 -19.77
N TRP A 262 10.19 16.30 -19.19
CA TRP A 262 11.52 16.89 -19.24
C TRP A 262 12.56 16.13 -18.44
N GLY A 263 12.16 15.44 -17.40
CA GLY A 263 13.04 14.67 -16.53
C GLY A 263 13.02 13.17 -16.82
N MET A 264 13.04 12.39 -15.75
CA MET A 264 12.99 10.92 -15.79
C MET A 264 11.60 10.41 -15.48
N ILE A 265 11.08 9.53 -16.33
CA ILE A 265 9.85 8.78 -16.09
C ILE A 265 10.25 7.34 -15.79
N ALA A 266 9.85 6.84 -14.62
CA ALA A 266 10.14 5.50 -14.16
C ALA A 266 8.85 4.77 -13.75
N ASP A 267 8.67 3.56 -14.25
CA ASP A 267 7.53 2.71 -13.94
C ASP A 267 7.82 1.73 -12.79
N ILE A 268 6.80 1.41 -12.02
CA ILE A 268 6.81 0.34 -11.03
C ILE A 268 5.73 -0.66 -11.44
N LYS A 269 6.17 -1.90 -11.70
CA LYS A 269 5.28 -3.02 -12.05
C LYS A 269 5.05 -3.93 -10.84
N PRO A 270 4.02 -4.79 -10.89
CA PRO A 270 3.81 -5.80 -9.86
C PRO A 270 5.08 -6.62 -9.62
N PRO A 271 5.43 -6.88 -8.34
CA PRO A 271 6.65 -7.60 -8.00
C PRO A 271 6.56 -9.08 -8.40
N ASP A 272 7.70 -9.64 -8.82
CA ASP A 272 7.85 -11.08 -9.00
C ASP A 272 7.75 -11.84 -7.66
N TYR A 273 7.68 -13.17 -7.74
CA TYR A 273 7.49 -14.00 -6.55
C TYR A 273 8.59 -13.79 -5.50
N GLU A 274 9.84 -13.76 -5.94
CA GLU A 274 11.00 -13.59 -5.06
C GLU A 274 10.98 -12.25 -4.36
N THR A 275 10.64 -11.20 -5.08
CA THR A 275 10.49 -9.85 -4.53
C THR A 275 9.32 -9.79 -3.53
N ARG A 276 8.19 -10.49 -3.79
CA ARG A 276 7.07 -10.55 -2.84
C ARG A 276 7.48 -11.23 -1.53
N VAL A 277 8.20 -12.35 -1.60
CA VAL A 277 8.73 -13.03 -0.39
C VAL A 277 9.66 -12.11 0.39
N ALA A 278 10.57 -11.42 -0.30
CA ALA A 278 11.50 -10.48 0.35
C ALA A 278 10.78 -9.29 1.01
N ILE A 279 9.71 -8.77 0.39
CA ILE A 279 8.86 -7.71 0.96
C ILE A 279 8.20 -8.20 2.25
N LEU A 280 7.60 -9.39 2.23
CA LEU A 280 6.96 -9.97 3.41
C LEU A 280 7.97 -10.24 4.53
N GLN A 281 9.16 -10.74 4.19
CA GLN A 281 10.23 -10.96 5.16
C GLN A 281 10.65 -9.63 5.81
N LYS A 282 10.92 -8.61 5.02
CA LYS A 282 11.28 -7.27 5.52
C LYS A 282 10.18 -6.69 6.41
N LYS A 283 8.92 -6.90 6.04
CA LYS A 283 7.77 -6.45 6.83
C LYS A 283 7.63 -7.21 8.14
N ALA A 284 7.87 -8.51 8.15
CA ALA A 284 7.87 -9.33 9.37
C ALA A 284 8.99 -8.88 10.33
N GLU A 285 10.20 -8.66 9.81
CA GLU A 285 11.33 -8.14 10.59
C GLU A 285 11.00 -6.78 11.21
N ASN A 286 10.51 -5.82 10.42
CA ASN A 286 10.20 -4.47 10.89
C ASN A 286 9.06 -4.42 11.93
N ASN A 287 8.18 -5.40 11.93
CA ASN A 287 7.08 -5.51 12.89
C ASN A 287 7.35 -6.55 14.00
N SER A 288 8.56 -7.11 14.08
CA SER A 288 8.95 -8.15 15.05
C SER A 288 8.00 -9.36 15.04
N ILE A 289 7.52 -9.75 13.85
CA ILE A 289 6.67 -10.92 13.65
C ILE A 289 7.57 -12.14 13.43
N SER A 290 7.58 -13.07 14.38
CA SER A 290 8.25 -14.36 14.20
C SER A 290 7.40 -15.27 13.34
N VAL A 291 7.85 -15.55 12.13
CA VAL A 291 7.13 -16.34 11.12
C VAL A 291 8.13 -17.12 10.26
N ASP A 292 7.79 -18.38 9.96
CA ASP A 292 8.63 -19.20 9.09
C ASP A 292 8.57 -18.76 7.62
N ILE A 293 9.66 -18.94 6.91
CA ILE A 293 9.77 -18.57 5.49
C ILE A 293 8.72 -19.30 4.61
N SER A 294 8.31 -20.50 5.00
CA SER A 294 7.28 -21.27 4.27
C SER A 294 5.92 -20.60 4.29
N VAL A 295 5.58 -19.91 5.39
CA VAL A 295 4.35 -19.11 5.53
C VAL A 295 4.42 -17.87 4.63
N LEU A 296 5.56 -17.16 4.63
CA LEU A 296 5.76 -16.00 3.74
C LEU A 296 5.69 -16.42 2.27
N ALA A 297 6.28 -17.55 1.93
CA ALA A 297 6.23 -18.15 0.60
C ALA A 297 4.80 -18.52 0.20
N TYR A 298 4.00 -19.07 1.13
CA TYR A 298 2.60 -19.36 0.91
C TYR A 298 1.78 -18.11 0.61
N ILE A 299 1.92 -17.05 1.43
CA ILE A 299 1.25 -15.76 1.20
C ILE A 299 1.66 -15.18 -0.16
N ALA A 300 2.97 -15.13 -0.44
CA ALA A 300 3.50 -14.57 -1.69
C ALA A 300 3.05 -15.34 -2.94
N LYS A 301 2.81 -16.64 -2.83
CA LYS A 301 2.32 -17.48 -3.92
C LYS A 301 0.86 -17.18 -4.25
N ASN A 302 0.04 -16.97 -3.24
CA ASN A 302 -1.41 -16.84 -3.40
C ASN A 302 -1.87 -15.38 -3.58
N ILE A 303 -1.06 -14.37 -3.23
CA ILE A 303 -1.37 -12.96 -3.42
C ILE A 303 -0.36 -12.37 -4.40
N SER A 304 -0.82 -12.01 -5.59
CA SER A 304 0.01 -11.49 -6.68
C SER A 304 -0.34 -10.07 -7.10
N SER A 305 -1.45 -9.53 -6.62
CA SER A 305 -2.06 -8.26 -7.05
C SER A 305 -1.21 -7.05 -6.70
N ASN A 306 -0.97 -6.78 -5.43
CA ASN A 306 -0.24 -5.60 -4.97
C ASN A 306 0.39 -5.78 -3.57
N ILE A 307 1.31 -4.87 -3.20
CA ILE A 307 2.04 -4.95 -1.94
C ILE A 307 1.14 -4.65 -0.73
N ARG A 308 0.11 -3.80 -0.87
CA ARG A 308 -0.82 -3.49 0.22
C ARG A 308 -1.59 -4.74 0.67
N GLU A 309 -2.02 -5.57 -0.27
CA GLU A 309 -2.69 -6.83 0.03
C GLU A 309 -1.75 -7.84 0.68
N LEU A 310 -0.50 -7.94 0.19
CA LEU A 310 0.53 -8.77 0.83
C LEU A 310 0.75 -8.38 2.30
N GLU A 311 0.92 -7.08 2.56
CA GLU A 311 1.09 -6.54 3.92
C GLU A 311 -0.17 -6.73 4.78
N GLY A 312 -1.35 -6.56 4.18
CA GLY A 312 -2.65 -6.80 4.82
C GLY A 312 -2.80 -8.25 5.27
N ALA A 313 -2.46 -9.19 4.39
CA ALA A 313 -2.50 -10.62 4.68
C ALA A 313 -1.56 -11.01 5.84
N LEU A 314 -0.31 -10.55 5.81
CA LEU A 314 0.63 -10.80 6.92
C LEU A 314 0.12 -10.21 8.25
N THR A 315 -0.45 -9.02 8.20
CA THR A 315 -1.04 -8.35 9.37
C THR A 315 -2.21 -9.15 9.92
N ARG A 316 -3.09 -9.70 9.04
CA ARG A 316 -4.23 -10.53 9.42
C ARG A 316 -3.77 -11.86 10.05
N VAL A 317 -2.76 -12.51 9.48
CA VAL A 317 -2.18 -13.74 10.06
C VAL A 317 -1.61 -13.48 11.44
N ASN A 318 -0.88 -12.38 11.64
CA ASN A 318 -0.36 -12.01 12.95
C ASN A 318 -1.48 -11.67 13.95
N ALA A 319 -2.54 -10.97 13.51
CA ALA A 319 -3.70 -10.70 14.36
C ALA A 319 -4.43 -12.01 14.74
N TYR A 320 -4.55 -12.96 13.80
CA TYR A 320 -5.18 -14.27 14.07
C TYR A 320 -4.35 -15.07 15.09
N ARG A 321 -3.02 -15.07 15.01
CA ARG A 321 -2.14 -15.67 16.02
C ARG A 321 -2.41 -15.14 17.42
N ASN A 322 -2.66 -13.84 17.56
CA ASN A 322 -2.91 -13.22 18.87
C ASN A 322 -4.19 -13.74 19.55
N LEU A 323 -5.12 -14.37 18.80
CA LEU A 323 -6.28 -15.06 19.34
C LEU A 323 -5.92 -16.45 19.89
N TYR A 324 -4.79 -17.02 19.46
CA TYR A 324 -4.31 -18.34 19.83
C TYR A 324 -2.84 -18.28 20.28
N PRO A 325 -2.55 -17.72 21.48
CA PRO A 325 -1.15 -17.41 21.92
C PRO A 325 -0.24 -18.64 22.01
N ASP A 326 -0.82 -19.82 22.24
CA ASP A 326 -0.08 -21.09 22.38
C ASP A 326 0.21 -21.78 21.04
N ARG A 327 -0.21 -21.19 19.92
CA ARG A 327 -0.05 -21.76 18.58
C ARG A 327 1.01 -20.95 17.80
N GLU A 328 1.96 -21.60 17.16
CA GLU A 328 2.91 -20.97 16.24
C GLU A 328 2.20 -20.65 14.91
N ILE A 329 2.74 -19.65 14.20
CA ILE A 329 2.25 -19.32 12.84
C ILE A 329 2.79 -20.39 11.87
N ASP A 330 1.91 -21.32 11.49
CA ASP A 330 2.14 -22.34 10.49
C ASP A 330 1.25 -22.12 9.24
N ILE A 331 1.41 -22.97 8.25
CA ILE A 331 0.63 -22.89 6.99
C ILE A 331 -0.85 -23.13 7.24
N GLU A 332 -1.21 -24.04 8.16
CA GLU A 332 -2.61 -24.38 8.48
C GLU A 332 -3.32 -23.17 9.12
N MET A 333 -2.70 -22.55 10.14
CA MET A 333 -3.19 -21.30 10.73
C MET A 333 -3.31 -20.19 9.69
N THR A 334 -2.35 -20.08 8.78
CA THR A 334 -2.35 -19.08 7.71
C THR A 334 -3.52 -19.29 6.75
N GLN A 335 -3.82 -20.54 6.38
CA GLN A 335 -4.98 -20.88 5.56
C GLN A 335 -6.30 -20.54 6.27
N GLU A 336 -6.41 -20.83 7.56
CA GLU A 336 -7.58 -20.46 8.37
C GLU A 336 -7.76 -18.93 8.41
N ALA A 337 -6.68 -18.20 8.71
CA ALA A 337 -6.71 -16.74 8.81
C ALA A 337 -7.06 -16.04 7.50
N LEU A 338 -6.63 -16.61 6.36
CA LEU A 338 -6.80 -16.03 5.02
C LEU A 338 -7.93 -16.66 4.21
N LYS A 339 -8.71 -17.58 4.80
CA LYS A 339 -9.79 -18.29 4.09
C LYS A 339 -10.74 -17.32 3.36
N ASP A 340 -11.21 -16.29 4.06
CA ASP A 340 -12.11 -15.30 3.46
C ASP A 340 -11.40 -14.34 2.50
N TYR A 341 -10.08 -14.19 2.64
CA TYR A 341 -9.26 -13.33 1.78
C TYR A 341 -9.14 -13.90 0.36
N PHE A 342 -9.10 -15.22 0.23
CA PHE A 342 -9.01 -15.88 -1.07
C PHE A 342 -10.37 -16.16 -1.71
N VAL A 343 -11.45 -16.15 -0.92
CA VAL A 343 -12.83 -16.32 -1.46
C VAL A 343 -13.18 -15.13 -2.37
N ASP A 344 -12.72 -13.93 -2.08
CA ASP A 344 -12.94 -12.76 -2.93
C ASP A 344 -12.12 -12.81 -4.23
N GLU A 345 -10.89 -13.36 -4.24
CA GLU A 345 -10.08 -13.52 -5.46
C GLU A 345 -10.63 -14.60 -6.40
N GLU A 346 -11.19 -15.70 -5.86
CA GLU A 346 -11.89 -16.69 -6.71
C GLU A 346 -13.19 -16.12 -7.32
N GLN A 347 -13.78 -15.07 -6.69
CA GLN A 347 -14.94 -14.37 -7.25
C GLN A 347 -14.57 -13.30 -8.28
N GLU A 348 -13.37 -12.74 -8.28
CA GLU A 348 -12.93 -11.71 -9.23
C GLU A 348 -12.43 -12.25 -10.57
N THR A 349 -12.00 -13.51 -10.65
CA THR A 349 -11.63 -14.09 -11.95
C THR A 349 -12.88 -14.35 -12.78
N VAL A 350 -13.02 -13.59 -13.86
CA VAL A 350 -14.08 -13.81 -14.87
C VAL A 350 -13.81 -15.09 -15.61
N THR A 351 -14.50 -16.17 -15.24
CA THR A 351 -14.39 -17.47 -15.90
C THR A 351 -15.61 -17.76 -16.77
N ILE A 352 -15.44 -18.57 -17.83
CA ILE A 352 -16.56 -18.99 -18.68
C ILE A 352 -17.71 -19.63 -17.88
N PRO A 353 -17.46 -20.53 -16.90
CA PRO A 353 -18.53 -21.06 -16.06
C PRO A 353 -19.30 -19.99 -15.28
N ARG A 354 -18.61 -18.96 -14.75
CA ARG A 354 -19.26 -17.84 -14.04
C ARG A 354 -20.14 -17.03 -14.96
N ILE A 355 -19.67 -16.70 -16.16
CA ILE A 355 -20.48 -16.00 -17.19
C ILE A 355 -21.74 -16.80 -17.50
N ILE A 356 -21.61 -18.11 -17.74
CA ILE A 356 -22.76 -19.00 -18.02
C ILE A 356 -23.75 -18.98 -16.87
N ASN A 357 -23.30 -19.05 -15.62
CA ASN A 357 -24.16 -19.04 -14.43
C ASN A 357 -24.94 -17.73 -14.34
N VAL A 358 -24.28 -16.59 -14.44
CA VAL A 358 -24.93 -15.25 -14.35
C VAL A 358 -26.00 -15.08 -15.44
N VAL A 359 -25.70 -15.53 -16.67
CA VAL A 359 -26.69 -15.49 -17.77
C VAL A 359 -27.84 -16.48 -17.53
N CYS A 360 -27.56 -17.68 -17.02
CA CYS A 360 -28.59 -18.67 -16.65
C CYS A 360 -29.54 -18.11 -15.59
N GLU A 361 -29.04 -17.49 -14.53
CA GLU A 361 -29.83 -16.86 -13.49
C GLU A 361 -30.72 -15.73 -14.04
N ARG A 362 -30.17 -14.86 -14.88
CA ARG A 362 -30.92 -13.72 -15.46
C ARG A 362 -32.08 -14.15 -16.35
N TYR A 363 -31.89 -15.25 -17.09
CA TYR A 363 -32.89 -15.75 -18.05
C TYR A 363 -33.67 -16.98 -17.54
N ASN A 364 -33.48 -17.37 -16.29
CA ASN A 364 -34.10 -18.54 -15.64
C ASN A 364 -33.89 -19.84 -16.46
N LEU A 365 -32.65 -20.07 -16.88
CA LEU A 365 -32.20 -21.23 -17.64
C LEU A 365 -31.27 -22.11 -16.80
N THR A 366 -31.13 -23.38 -17.21
CA THR A 366 -30.14 -24.27 -16.62
C THR A 366 -28.86 -24.32 -17.46
N GLN A 367 -27.74 -24.70 -16.85
CA GLN A 367 -26.50 -24.94 -17.62
C GLN A 367 -26.71 -26.00 -18.71
N ALA A 368 -27.55 -27.01 -18.48
CA ALA A 368 -27.91 -28.01 -19.47
C ALA A 368 -28.59 -27.40 -20.70
N ASP A 369 -29.37 -26.31 -20.54
CA ASP A 369 -29.98 -25.61 -21.67
C ASP A 369 -28.93 -24.86 -22.50
N MET A 370 -27.90 -24.31 -21.87
CA MET A 370 -26.79 -23.65 -22.56
C MET A 370 -25.98 -24.63 -23.44
N ILE A 371 -25.77 -25.84 -22.97
CA ILE A 371 -25.06 -26.91 -23.69
C ILE A 371 -25.95 -27.57 -24.75
N SER A 372 -27.28 -27.53 -24.58
CA SER A 372 -28.23 -28.27 -25.43
C SER A 372 -28.20 -27.83 -26.88
N LYS A 373 -28.61 -28.72 -27.78
CA LYS A 373 -28.84 -28.43 -29.22
C LYS A 373 -30.17 -27.72 -29.50
N LYS A 374 -30.94 -27.39 -28.47
CA LYS A 374 -32.26 -26.69 -28.62
C LYS A 374 -32.07 -25.35 -29.30
N LYS A 375 -33.00 -25.05 -30.22
CA LYS A 375 -33.01 -23.82 -31.06
C LYS A 375 -34.08 -22.77 -30.70
N PRO A 376 -35.05 -22.98 -29.72
CA PRO A 376 -35.97 -21.91 -29.38
C PRO A 376 -35.22 -20.62 -29.02
N ARG A 377 -35.81 -19.48 -29.42
CA ARG A 377 -35.19 -18.16 -29.23
C ARG A 377 -34.91 -17.84 -27.75
N GLU A 378 -35.76 -18.32 -26.86
CA GLU A 378 -35.65 -18.20 -25.39
C GLU A 378 -34.39 -18.86 -24.81
N ILE A 379 -33.80 -19.83 -25.51
CA ILE A 379 -32.56 -20.51 -25.11
C ILE A 379 -31.39 -20.07 -26.00
N ALA A 380 -31.65 -19.89 -27.31
CA ALA A 380 -30.58 -19.58 -28.25
C ALA A 380 -30.03 -18.15 -28.06
N TYR A 381 -30.90 -17.19 -27.76
CA TYR A 381 -30.49 -15.80 -27.60
C TYR A 381 -29.66 -15.55 -26.33
N PRO A 382 -30.07 -16.00 -25.11
CA PRO A 382 -29.20 -15.96 -23.94
C PRO A 382 -27.85 -16.68 -24.12
N ARG A 383 -27.83 -17.77 -24.85
CA ARG A 383 -26.58 -18.49 -25.20
C ARG A 383 -25.66 -17.61 -26.05
N GLN A 384 -26.20 -16.86 -27.03
CA GLN A 384 -25.42 -15.91 -27.83
C GLN A 384 -24.86 -14.78 -26.96
N ILE A 385 -25.67 -14.25 -26.02
CA ILE A 385 -25.20 -13.25 -25.05
C ILE A 385 -24.05 -13.82 -24.22
N ALA A 386 -24.17 -15.06 -23.70
CA ALA A 386 -23.11 -15.68 -22.93
C ALA A 386 -21.82 -15.86 -23.76
N MET A 387 -21.92 -16.28 -25.04
CA MET A 387 -20.78 -16.38 -25.96
C MET A 387 -20.11 -15.01 -26.18
N TYR A 388 -20.91 -13.95 -26.38
CA TYR A 388 -20.42 -12.58 -26.51
C TYR A 388 -19.66 -12.13 -25.25
N LEU A 389 -20.24 -12.35 -24.05
CA LEU A 389 -19.60 -12.01 -22.80
C LEU A 389 -18.30 -12.81 -22.58
N CYS A 390 -18.28 -14.11 -22.90
CA CYS A 390 -17.05 -14.90 -22.85
C CYS A 390 -15.97 -14.30 -23.76
N ARG A 391 -16.31 -13.93 -25.00
CA ARG A 391 -15.33 -13.34 -25.92
C ARG A 391 -14.82 -11.97 -25.45
N LYS A 392 -15.69 -11.17 -24.85
CA LYS A 392 -15.38 -9.80 -24.37
C LYS A 392 -14.63 -9.76 -23.06
N MET A 393 -14.86 -10.73 -22.16
CA MET A 393 -14.41 -10.67 -20.76
C MET A 393 -13.36 -11.73 -20.42
N THR A 394 -13.04 -12.65 -21.37
CA THR A 394 -11.97 -13.65 -21.20
C THR A 394 -11.03 -13.61 -22.40
N GLU A 395 -9.79 -14.08 -22.20
CA GLU A 395 -8.80 -14.22 -23.29
C GLU A 395 -8.87 -15.57 -24.01
N GLU A 396 -9.91 -16.38 -23.71
CA GLU A 396 -10.02 -17.73 -24.21
C GLU A 396 -10.24 -17.76 -25.74
N PRO A 397 -9.60 -18.71 -26.45
CA PRO A 397 -9.83 -18.92 -27.88
C PRO A 397 -11.28 -19.30 -28.17
N LEU A 398 -11.79 -18.91 -29.35
CA LEU A 398 -13.17 -19.21 -29.76
C LEU A 398 -13.50 -20.72 -29.76
N GLU A 399 -12.52 -21.58 -30.03
CA GLU A 399 -12.65 -23.03 -29.95
C GLU A 399 -12.89 -23.51 -28.51
N GLU A 400 -12.17 -22.94 -27.54
CA GLU A 400 -12.37 -23.24 -26.13
C GLU A 400 -13.74 -22.76 -25.65
N ILE A 401 -14.13 -21.52 -26.00
CA ILE A 401 -15.48 -21.02 -25.72
C ILE A 401 -16.53 -22.01 -26.28
N GLY A 402 -16.37 -22.48 -27.52
CA GLY A 402 -17.29 -23.43 -28.14
C GLY A 402 -17.46 -24.75 -27.38
N LYS A 403 -16.40 -25.24 -26.71
CA LYS A 403 -16.45 -26.46 -25.90
C LYS A 403 -17.42 -26.32 -24.71
N TYR A 404 -17.41 -25.19 -24.03
CA TYR A 404 -18.31 -24.91 -22.89
C TYR A 404 -19.78 -24.83 -23.31
N PHE A 405 -20.08 -24.58 -24.57
CA PHE A 405 -21.44 -24.53 -25.11
C PHE A 405 -21.85 -25.80 -25.85
N GLY A 406 -21.36 -26.95 -25.41
CA GLY A 406 -21.74 -28.27 -25.94
C GLY A 406 -20.98 -28.67 -27.20
N GLY A 407 -19.70 -28.26 -27.32
CA GLY A 407 -18.83 -28.64 -28.46
C GLY A 407 -19.23 -27.96 -29.76
N ARG A 408 -19.66 -26.68 -29.66
CA ARG A 408 -20.01 -25.90 -30.87
C ARG A 408 -18.75 -25.44 -31.57
N ASP A 409 -18.85 -25.44 -32.91
CA ASP A 409 -17.79 -24.95 -33.78
C ASP A 409 -17.55 -23.44 -33.54
N HIS A 410 -16.30 -23.02 -33.70
CA HIS A 410 -15.90 -21.61 -33.57
C HIS A 410 -16.71 -20.65 -34.44
N THR A 411 -17.15 -21.11 -35.64
CA THR A 411 -18.01 -20.32 -36.52
C THR A 411 -19.38 -20.01 -35.88
N THR A 412 -19.91 -20.97 -35.10
CA THR A 412 -21.16 -20.74 -34.34
C THR A 412 -20.96 -19.67 -33.24
N VAL A 413 -19.80 -19.68 -32.59
CA VAL A 413 -19.45 -18.67 -31.58
C VAL A 413 -19.32 -17.30 -32.25
N ILE A 414 -18.59 -17.18 -33.37
CA ILE A 414 -18.45 -15.94 -34.14
C ILE A 414 -19.82 -15.38 -34.54
N HIS A 415 -20.70 -16.21 -35.13
CA HIS A 415 -22.04 -15.76 -35.48
C HIS A 415 -22.88 -15.31 -34.28
N GLY A 416 -22.71 -15.97 -33.11
CA GLY A 416 -23.37 -15.57 -31.88
C GLY A 416 -22.88 -14.22 -31.38
N VAL A 417 -21.57 -14.01 -31.41
CA VAL A 417 -20.93 -12.75 -31.01
C VAL A 417 -21.37 -11.59 -31.93
N SER A 418 -21.18 -11.75 -33.25
CA SER A 418 -21.53 -10.69 -34.20
C SER A 418 -23.00 -10.29 -34.13
N LYS A 419 -23.92 -11.26 -33.91
CA LYS A 419 -25.33 -10.95 -33.76
C LYS A 419 -25.62 -10.07 -32.54
N ILE A 420 -24.93 -10.30 -31.41
CA ILE A 420 -25.12 -9.46 -30.19
C ILE A 420 -24.49 -8.09 -30.40
N GLU A 421 -23.34 -8.01 -31.08
CA GLU A 421 -22.71 -6.75 -31.48
C GLU A 421 -23.64 -5.90 -32.34
N ASP A 422 -24.25 -6.50 -33.36
CA ASP A 422 -25.24 -5.82 -34.24
C ASP A 422 -26.45 -5.34 -33.43
N ASP A 423 -26.98 -6.18 -32.53
CA ASP A 423 -28.14 -5.83 -31.68
C ASP A 423 -27.79 -4.68 -30.71
N LEU A 424 -26.56 -4.64 -30.16
CA LEU A 424 -26.08 -3.53 -29.32
C LEU A 424 -25.85 -2.23 -30.10
N ASP A 425 -25.36 -2.31 -31.31
CA ASP A 425 -25.20 -1.13 -32.21
C ASP A 425 -26.54 -0.50 -32.60
N LEU A 426 -27.57 -1.31 -32.73
CA LEU A 426 -28.94 -0.84 -33.00
C LEU A 426 -29.62 -0.22 -31.77
N ASP A 427 -29.24 -0.62 -30.56
CA ASP A 427 -29.86 -0.22 -29.28
C ASP A 427 -28.85 0.44 -28.32
N LYS A 428 -28.10 1.44 -28.79
CA LYS A 428 -26.94 2.05 -28.04
C LYS A 428 -27.27 2.61 -26.66
N THR A 429 -28.53 2.89 -26.34
CA THR A 429 -28.94 3.47 -25.04
C THR A 429 -30.22 2.83 -24.50
N GLY A 430 -30.72 1.77 -25.11
CA GLY A 430 -31.99 1.14 -24.80
C GLY A 430 -31.91 0.08 -23.70
N GLU A 431 -33.00 -0.68 -23.60
CA GLU A 431 -33.18 -1.71 -22.55
C GLU A 431 -32.18 -2.87 -22.70
N PHE A 432 -31.87 -3.27 -23.92
CA PHE A 432 -30.95 -4.36 -24.21
C PHE A 432 -29.52 -3.99 -23.82
N HIS A 433 -29.08 -2.78 -24.16
CA HIS A 433 -27.75 -2.29 -23.75
C HIS A 433 -27.57 -2.31 -22.23
N ARG A 434 -28.57 -1.78 -21.49
CA ARG A 434 -28.56 -1.80 -20.01
C ARG A 434 -28.55 -3.22 -19.44
N THR A 435 -29.25 -4.16 -20.09
CA THR A 435 -29.26 -5.56 -19.66
C THR A 435 -27.88 -6.20 -19.80
N VAL A 436 -27.17 -5.94 -20.91
CA VAL A 436 -25.82 -6.45 -21.14
C VAL A 436 -24.83 -5.81 -20.15
N GLU A 437 -24.96 -4.52 -19.87
CA GLU A 437 -24.13 -3.84 -18.85
C GLU A 437 -24.38 -4.40 -17.44
N ASP A 438 -25.65 -4.65 -17.06
CA ASP A 438 -25.98 -5.29 -15.76
C ASP A 438 -25.35 -6.69 -15.68
N LEU A 439 -25.39 -7.48 -16.74
CA LEU A 439 -24.74 -8.78 -16.79
C LEU A 439 -23.21 -8.65 -16.64
N ILE A 440 -22.57 -7.66 -17.28
CA ILE A 440 -21.14 -7.41 -17.16
C ILE A 440 -20.76 -7.09 -15.70
N ARG A 441 -21.53 -6.20 -15.04
CA ARG A 441 -21.30 -5.86 -13.62
C ARG A 441 -21.44 -7.09 -12.72
N ARG A 442 -22.53 -7.85 -12.85
CA ARG A 442 -22.73 -9.08 -12.07
C ARG A 442 -21.62 -10.13 -12.27
N VAL A 443 -21.12 -10.26 -13.50
CA VAL A 443 -20.00 -11.16 -13.79
C VAL A 443 -18.73 -10.69 -13.10
N LYS A 444 -18.51 -9.36 -13.00
CA LYS A 444 -17.38 -8.76 -12.26
C LYS A 444 -17.57 -8.77 -10.75
N GLY A 445 -18.77 -9.00 -10.24
CA GLY A 445 -19.07 -8.92 -8.81
C GLY A 445 -19.40 -7.51 -8.29
N GLU A 446 -19.72 -6.59 -9.21
CA GLU A 446 -20.11 -5.19 -8.94
C GLU A 446 -21.62 -5.06 -8.70
#